data_b0d2cab01046f43221bd00e200a49fab
#
_entry.id   b0d2cab01046f43221bd00e200a49fab
#
_cell.length_a   1.000
_cell.length_b   1.000
_cell.length_c   1.000
_cell.angle_alpha   90.00
_cell.angle_beta   90.00
_cell.angle_gamma   90.00
#
_symmetry.space_group_name_H-M   'P 1'
#
loop_
_entity.id
_entity.type
_entity.pdbx_description
1 polymer ?
#
loop_
_entity_poly.entity_id
_entity_poly.type
_entity_poly.pdbx_seq_one_letter_code
_entity_poly.pdbx_strand_id
1 'polypeptide(L)'
;EQSDHDIRIKAHVNQIGDVEAPEVSFEEMCEHAEDNEVRCGHPETAARMRELIDEYQEAGDSIGGSIAFEVRGVPRGLGAPRFDSFPSRLGQAMFSIPATTHVEFGLGADARTVTGSERNEDWTFDEGDNPETESEAGDPVPVGNDHGGLQGGITTGQPIWGEATWHAPTSIPKEQRTADWETGEIVEDAQVIGRHDPVLPPR
;
A
#
# COMPACT_ATOMS: atom_id res chain seq x y z
N GLU A 1 -27.81 12.85 -4.08
CA GLU A 1 -27.47 12.35 -5.42
C GLU A 1 -26.27 11.43 -5.24
N GLN A 2 -26.47 10.12 -5.42
CA GLN A 2 -25.36 9.19 -5.58
C GLN A 2 -24.76 9.52 -6.95
N SER A 3 -23.55 10.08 -6.96
CA SER A 3 -22.79 10.19 -8.18
C SER A 3 -22.40 8.75 -8.60
N ASP A 4 -22.74 8.39 -9.82
CA ASP A 4 -22.47 7.08 -10.45
C ASP A 4 -20.99 7.00 -10.89
N HIS A 5 -20.04 7.29 -10.00
CA HIS A 5 -18.62 7.09 -10.29
C HIS A 5 -18.28 5.62 -10.16
N ASP A 6 -17.73 5.04 -11.21
CA ASP A 6 -17.24 3.66 -11.23
C ASP A 6 -15.85 3.59 -10.56
N ILE A 7 -15.82 3.72 -9.23
CA ILE A 7 -14.58 3.64 -8.45
C ILE A 7 -14.12 2.19 -8.40
N ARG A 8 -12.93 1.94 -8.93
CA ARG A 8 -12.26 0.63 -8.93
C ARG A 8 -11.02 0.68 -8.03
N ILE A 9 -10.90 -0.30 -7.15
CA ILE A 9 -9.78 -0.41 -6.21
C ILE A 9 -9.10 -1.75 -6.42
N LYS A 10 -7.79 -1.73 -6.61
CA LYS A 10 -6.94 -2.91 -6.64
C LYS A 10 -5.74 -2.73 -5.74
N ALA A 11 -5.29 -3.85 -5.19
CA ALA A 11 -4.10 -3.91 -4.37
C ALA A 11 -3.45 -5.28 -4.54
N HIS A 12 -2.15 -5.34 -4.35
CA HIS A 12 -1.41 -6.59 -4.34
C HIS A 12 -0.28 -6.53 -3.31
N VAL A 13 0.17 -7.68 -2.86
CA VAL A 13 1.38 -7.76 -2.03
C VAL A 13 2.58 -7.41 -2.90
N ASN A 14 3.19 -6.28 -2.60
CA ASN A 14 4.33 -5.75 -3.32
C ASN A 14 5.66 -6.33 -2.83
N GLN A 15 5.81 -6.47 -1.51
CA GLN A 15 7.04 -6.97 -0.92
C GLN A 15 6.77 -7.84 0.32
N ILE A 16 7.55 -8.90 0.48
CA ILE A 16 7.69 -9.67 1.72
C ILE A 16 9.17 -9.83 2.03
N GLY A 17 9.61 -9.32 3.18
CA GLY A 17 11.02 -9.29 3.55
C GLY A 17 11.86 -8.58 2.50
N ASP A 18 12.78 -9.31 1.88
CA ASP A 18 13.66 -8.83 0.81
C ASP A 18 13.20 -9.24 -0.60
N VAL A 19 12.08 -9.94 -0.70
CA VAL A 19 11.48 -10.33 -1.99
C VAL A 19 10.47 -9.30 -2.42
N GLU A 20 10.84 -8.48 -3.39
CA GLU A 20 10.03 -7.40 -3.95
C GLU A 20 9.56 -7.75 -5.37
N ALA A 21 8.34 -7.39 -5.71
CA ALA A 21 7.78 -7.49 -7.04
C ALA A 21 8.30 -6.34 -7.92
N PRO A 22 8.47 -6.56 -9.23
CA PRO A 22 8.62 -5.46 -10.16
C PRO A 22 7.35 -4.60 -10.15
N GLU A 23 7.40 -3.48 -10.85
CA GLU A 23 6.20 -2.67 -11.08
C GLU A 23 5.09 -3.52 -11.70
N VAL A 24 3.90 -3.47 -11.09
CA VAL A 24 2.71 -4.25 -11.50
C VAL A 24 1.60 -3.28 -11.87
N SER A 25 1.13 -3.36 -13.09
CA SER A 25 0.03 -2.55 -13.58
C SER A 25 -1.32 -2.89 -12.91
N PHE A 26 -2.28 -1.97 -12.99
CA PHE A 26 -3.64 -2.20 -12.48
C PHE A 26 -4.29 -3.43 -13.11
N GLU A 27 -4.06 -3.65 -14.40
CA GLU A 27 -4.58 -4.79 -15.15
C GLU A 27 -3.97 -6.11 -14.66
N GLU A 28 -2.66 -6.15 -14.41
CA GLU A 28 -1.98 -7.31 -13.83
C GLU A 28 -2.45 -7.59 -12.40
N MET A 29 -2.67 -6.54 -11.59
CA MET A 29 -3.30 -6.72 -10.26
C MET A 29 -4.70 -7.34 -10.39
N CYS A 30 -5.50 -6.91 -11.39
CA CYS A 30 -6.83 -7.47 -11.64
C CYS A 30 -6.77 -8.94 -12.05
N GLU A 31 -5.79 -9.31 -12.86
CA GLU A 31 -5.67 -10.66 -13.44
C GLU A 31 -5.06 -11.66 -12.46
N HIS A 32 -4.03 -11.25 -11.70
CA HIS A 32 -3.16 -12.20 -11.00
C HIS A 32 -3.21 -12.14 -9.48
N ALA A 33 -3.57 -10.98 -8.88
CA ALA A 33 -3.44 -10.83 -7.43
C ALA A 33 -4.33 -11.82 -6.65
N GLU A 34 -5.52 -12.14 -7.12
CA GLU A 34 -6.41 -13.09 -6.45
C GLU A 34 -6.18 -14.55 -6.86
N ASP A 35 -5.32 -14.83 -7.84
CA ASP A 35 -5.08 -16.18 -8.35
C ASP A 35 -4.01 -16.95 -7.55
N ASN A 36 -3.40 -16.32 -6.55
CA ASN A 36 -2.39 -16.95 -5.70
C ASN A 36 -2.57 -16.61 -4.22
N GLU A 37 -2.07 -17.48 -3.36
CA GLU A 37 -2.24 -17.38 -1.89
C GLU A 37 -1.55 -16.16 -1.28
N VAL A 38 -0.51 -15.63 -1.96
CA VAL A 38 0.24 -14.45 -1.51
C VAL A 38 -0.47 -13.16 -1.92
N ARG A 39 -1.35 -13.21 -2.91
CA ARG A 39 -2.01 -12.06 -3.53
C ARG A 39 -1.03 -11.06 -4.16
N CYS A 40 0.04 -11.56 -4.75
CA CYS A 40 0.98 -10.76 -5.52
C CYS A 40 0.55 -10.73 -6.99
N GLY A 41 0.52 -9.55 -7.60
CA GLY A 41 0.18 -9.36 -9.01
C GLY A 41 1.23 -9.88 -9.99
N HIS A 42 2.41 -10.28 -9.52
CA HIS A 42 3.47 -10.87 -10.33
C HIS A 42 3.69 -12.35 -9.95
N PRO A 43 3.24 -13.32 -10.78
CA PRO A 43 3.21 -14.74 -10.42
C PRO A 43 4.56 -15.36 -10.05
N GLU A 44 5.65 -14.97 -10.74
CA GLU A 44 6.99 -15.49 -10.43
C GLU A 44 7.47 -15.01 -9.06
N THR A 45 7.19 -13.74 -8.71
CA THR A 45 7.52 -13.19 -7.40
C THR A 45 6.63 -13.78 -6.32
N ALA A 46 5.35 -14.05 -6.61
CA ALA A 46 4.44 -14.73 -5.70
C ALA A 46 4.99 -16.08 -5.24
N ALA A 47 5.58 -16.86 -6.16
CA ALA A 47 6.19 -18.15 -5.84
C ALA A 47 7.38 -17.97 -4.86
N ARG A 48 8.26 -17.00 -5.11
CA ARG A 48 9.40 -16.69 -4.23
C ARG A 48 8.96 -16.18 -2.85
N MET A 49 7.95 -15.34 -2.82
CA MET A 49 7.35 -14.86 -1.56
C MET A 49 6.76 -16.02 -0.77
N ARG A 50 6.11 -16.96 -1.45
CA ARG A 50 5.56 -18.15 -0.81
C ARG A 50 6.65 -19.02 -0.18
N GLU A 51 7.74 -19.26 -0.88
CA GLU A 51 8.89 -19.98 -0.34
C GLU A 51 9.46 -19.29 0.92
N LEU A 52 9.63 -17.98 0.88
CA LEU A 52 10.10 -17.19 2.02
C LEU A 52 9.15 -17.27 3.23
N ILE A 53 7.83 -17.19 3.00
CA ILE A 53 6.82 -17.34 4.06
C ILE A 53 6.93 -18.72 4.73
N ASP A 54 7.08 -19.78 3.94
CA ASP A 54 7.22 -21.14 4.44
C ASP A 54 8.49 -21.30 5.28
N GLU A 55 9.62 -20.71 4.88
CA GLU A 55 10.86 -20.69 5.66
C GLU A 55 10.67 -20.05 7.05
N TYR A 56 10.00 -18.89 7.10
CA TYR A 56 9.72 -18.23 8.38
C TYR A 56 8.73 -19.01 9.23
N GLN A 57 7.73 -19.63 8.62
CA GLN A 57 6.78 -20.48 9.31
C GLN A 57 7.45 -21.71 9.94
N GLU A 58 8.34 -22.38 9.19
CA GLU A 58 9.12 -23.54 9.70
C GLU A 58 10.09 -23.13 10.81
N ALA A 59 10.66 -21.93 10.71
CA ALA A 59 11.55 -21.37 11.74
C ALA A 59 10.80 -20.92 13.00
N GLY A 60 9.48 -20.92 13.02
CA GLY A 60 8.66 -20.36 14.10
C GLY A 60 8.83 -18.85 14.28
N ASP A 61 9.11 -18.15 13.18
CA ASP A 61 9.36 -16.70 13.13
C ASP A 61 8.36 -16.01 12.21
N SER A 62 8.53 -14.73 11.99
CA SER A 62 7.67 -13.91 11.13
C SER A 62 8.47 -12.86 10.38
N ILE A 63 7.89 -12.33 9.33
CA ILE A 63 8.48 -11.31 8.47
C ILE A 63 7.46 -10.22 8.14
N GLY A 64 7.91 -9.00 7.93
CA GLY A 64 7.09 -7.88 7.47
C GLY A 64 6.91 -7.87 5.95
N GLY A 65 6.06 -6.98 5.49
CA GLY A 65 5.84 -6.80 4.06
C GLY A 65 5.01 -5.56 3.75
N SER A 66 4.79 -5.32 2.48
CA SER A 66 4.03 -4.18 1.98
C SER A 66 2.98 -4.57 0.94
N ILE A 67 2.02 -3.68 0.76
CA ILE A 67 0.96 -3.76 -0.24
C ILE A 67 1.02 -2.49 -1.06
N ALA A 68 1.15 -2.61 -2.38
CA ALA A 68 0.88 -1.53 -3.32
C ALA A 68 -0.60 -1.53 -3.69
N PHE A 69 -1.16 -0.34 -3.91
CA PHE A 69 -2.56 -0.17 -4.27
C PHE A 69 -2.75 0.92 -5.30
N GLU A 70 -3.80 0.79 -6.09
CA GLU A 70 -4.25 1.80 -7.03
C GLU A 70 -5.78 1.92 -7.02
N VAL A 71 -6.28 3.17 -7.07
CA VAL A 71 -7.69 3.52 -7.11
C VAL A 71 -7.96 4.37 -8.34
N ARG A 72 -8.85 3.92 -9.21
CA ARG A 72 -9.30 4.63 -10.43
C ARG A 72 -10.74 5.09 -10.28
N GLY A 73 -11.13 6.07 -11.07
CA GLY A 73 -12.50 6.59 -11.10
C GLY A 73 -12.85 7.50 -9.93
N VAL A 74 -11.86 8.07 -9.25
CA VAL A 74 -12.09 9.03 -8.17
C VAL A 74 -12.26 10.43 -8.75
N PRO A 75 -13.40 11.10 -8.54
CA PRO A 75 -13.63 12.42 -9.09
C PRO A 75 -12.64 13.46 -8.55
N ARG A 76 -12.34 14.47 -9.36
CA ARG A 76 -11.49 15.60 -9.01
C ARG A 76 -12.10 16.43 -7.87
N GLY A 77 -11.25 16.96 -6.99
CA GLY A 77 -11.62 17.98 -6.00
C GLY A 77 -12.12 17.43 -4.68
N LEU A 78 -12.02 16.12 -4.42
CA LEU A 78 -12.37 15.55 -3.13
C LEU A 78 -11.29 15.86 -2.09
N GLY A 79 -11.70 16.31 -0.93
CA GLY A 79 -10.86 16.65 0.20
C GLY A 79 -11.05 18.10 0.64
N ALA A 80 -10.75 18.40 1.90
CA ALA A 80 -10.81 19.75 2.47
C ALA A 80 -9.53 20.00 3.29
N PRO A 81 -8.69 20.98 2.91
CA PRO A 81 -7.53 21.34 3.69
C PRO A 81 -7.92 21.85 5.09
N ARG A 82 -7.20 21.54 6.15
CA ARG A 82 -5.94 20.77 6.24
C ARG A 82 -6.18 19.36 6.76
N PHE A 83 -6.95 19.23 7.89
CA PHE A 83 -7.15 17.94 8.60
C PHE A 83 -8.06 16.98 7.83
N ASP A 84 -8.95 17.51 7.02
CA ASP A 84 -9.88 16.75 6.18
C ASP A 84 -9.40 16.64 4.72
N SER A 85 -8.11 16.87 4.48
CA SER A 85 -7.53 16.59 3.17
C SER A 85 -7.67 15.12 2.81
N PHE A 86 -7.77 14.79 1.52
CA PHE A 86 -7.94 13.41 1.07
C PHE A 86 -6.81 12.48 1.58
N PRO A 87 -5.52 12.84 1.43
CA PRO A 87 -4.44 12.01 1.96
C PRO A 87 -4.48 11.88 3.49
N SER A 88 -4.92 12.91 4.24
CA SER A 88 -5.06 12.81 5.69
C SER A 88 -6.12 11.79 6.08
N ARG A 89 -7.27 11.79 5.41
CA ARG A 89 -8.37 10.85 5.68
C ARG A 89 -8.01 9.43 5.27
N LEU A 90 -7.41 9.26 4.10
CA LEU A 90 -6.99 7.95 3.62
C LEU A 90 -5.86 7.38 4.50
N GLY A 91 -4.84 8.19 4.83
CA GLY A 91 -3.77 7.80 5.74
C GLY A 91 -4.29 7.41 7.12
N GLN A 92 -5.24 8.18 7.69
CA GLN A 92 -5.89 7.82 8.95
C GLN A 92 -6.60 6.46 8.88
N ALA A 93 -7.33 6.20 7.78
CA ALA A 93 -8.00 4.92 7.58
C ALA A 93 -7.00 3.76 7.51
N MET A 94 -5.91 3.93 6.75
CA MET A 94 -4.88 2.90 6.60
C MET A 94 -4.10 2.65 7.90
N PHE A 95 -3.72 3.70 8.64
CA PHE A 95 -3.11 3.55 9.97
C PHE A 95 -4.05 3.00 11.04
N SER A 96 -5.37 2.96 10.80
CA SER A 96 -6.30 2.26 11.68
C SER A 96 -6.25 0.74 11.56
N ILE A 97 -5.62 0.23 10.51
CA ILE A 97 -5.36 -1.21 10.34
C ILE A 97 -4.22 -1.58 11.28
N PRO A 98 -4.40 -2.60 12.16
CA PRO A 98 -3.35 -3.00 13.09
C PRO A 98 -2.04 -3.35 12.40
N ALA A 99 -0.92 -3.02 13.05
CA ALA A 99 0.44 -3.29 12.60
C ALA A 99 0.92 -2.48 11.38
N THR A 100 0.12 -1.56 10.85
CA THR A 100 0.56 -0.62 9.82
C THR A 100 1.62 0.32 10.39
N THR A 101 2.78 0.41 9.74
CA THR A 101 3.92 1.22 10.17
C THR A 101 4.27 2.33 9.20
N HIS A 102 3.86 2.20 7.95
CA HIS A 102 4.13 3.17 6.90
C HIS A 102 2.95 3.24 5.93
N VAL A 103 2.68 4.44 5.41
CA VAL A 103 1.72 4.71 4.33
C VAL A 103 2.29 5.84 3.49
N GLU A 104 2.33 5.66 2.20
CA GLU A 104 2.75 6.69 1.26
C GLU A 104 1.86 6.75 0.02
N PHE A 105 1.91 7.89 -0.67
CA PHE A 105 1.15 8.18 -1.87
C PHE A 105 2.07 8.76 -2.94
N GLY A 106 1.90 8.35 -4.19
CA GLY A 106 2.77 8.76 -5.29
C GLY A 106 4.23 8.40 -5.00
N LEU A 107 5.16 9.28 -5.29
CA LEU A 107 6.60 9.06 -5.03
C LEU A 107 6.93 8.80 -3.56
N GLY A 108 6.02 9.06 -2.63
CA GLY A 108 6.25 8.76 -1.22
C GLY A 108 7.58 9.29 -0.70
N ALA A 109 8.39 8.39 -0.13
CA ALA A 109 9.70 8.72 0.42
C ALA A 109 10.71 9.16 -0.65
N ASP A 110 10.57 8.79 -1.91
CA ASP A 110 11.47 9.15 -3.00
C ASP A 110 11.33 10.61 -3.42
N ALA A 111 10.23 11.27 -3.07
CA ALA A 111 10.06 12.71 -3.27
C ALA A 111 11.18 13.57 -2.61
N ARG A 112 11.91 13.05 -1.63
CA ARG A 112 13.05 13.71 -0.97
C ARG A 112 14.27 13.94 -1.88
N THR A 113 14.37 13.18 -2.98
CA THR A 113 15.48 13.23 -3.94
C THR A 113 15.11 13.96 -5.22
N VAL A 114 13.84 14.31 -5.40
CA VAL A 114 13.31 15.01 -6.57
C VAL A 114 13.33 16.52 -6.33
N THR A 115 13.84 17.28 -7.30
CA THR A 115 13.85 18.75 -7.21
C THR A 115 12.44 19.34 -7.42
N GLY A 116 12.23 20.58 -6.98
CA GLY A 116 10.92 21.24 -7.17
C GLY A 116 10.52 21.38 -8.64
N SER A 117 11.47 21.55 -9.55
CA SER A 117 11.21 21.62 -10.99
C SER A 117 10.84 20.28 -11.60
N GLU A 118 11.41 19.19 -11.13
CA GLU A 118 11.05 17.84 -11.54
C GLU A 118 9.70 17.42 -10.96
N ARG A 119 9.41 17.85 -9.73
CA ARG A 119 8.14 17.59 -9.05
C ARG A 119 6.95 18.35 -9.63
N ASN A 120 7.19 19.50 -10.27
CA ASN A 120 6.17 20.25 -10.98
C ASN A 120 5.92 19.60 -12.33
N GLU A 121 4.91 18.77 -12.40
CA GLU A 121 4.49 18.11 -13.63
C GLU A 121 3.99 19.12 -14.65
N ASP A 122 4.33 18.88 -15.92
CA ASP A 122 3.77 19.62 -17.04
C ASP A 122 2.26 19.34 -17.17
N TRP A 123 1.54 20.26 -17.77
CA TRP A 123 0.10 20.12 -17.98
C TRP A 123 -0.23 20.02 -19.46
N THR A 124 -1.26 19.24 -19.75
CA THR A 124 -1.86 19.12 -21.09
C THR A 124 -3.39 19.17 -20.98
N PHE A 125 -4.07 19.00 -22.08
CA PHE A 125 -5.52 18.86 -22.10
C PHE A 125 -5.89 17.41 -22.38
N ASP A 126 -6.88 16.89 -21.65
CA ASP A 126 -7.40 15.55 -21.87
C ASP A 126 -8.04 15.46 -23.28
N GLU A 127 -7.76 14.37 -23.99
CA GLU A 127 -8.37 14.08 -25.30
C GLU A 127 -9.74 13.38 -25.15
N GLY A 128 -10.09 12.96 -23.90
CA GLY A 128 -11.38 12.37 -23.54
C GLY A 128 -11.48 10.88 -23.80
N ASP A 129 -10.37 10.20 -24.03
CA ASP A 129 -10.28 8.77 -24.31
C ASP A 129 -9.48 7.98 -23.23
N ASN A 130 -9.02 8.64 -22.17
CA ASN A 130 -8.28 7.98 -21.11
C ASN A 130 -9.22 7.37 -20.06
N PRO A 131 -9.40 6.03 -20.02
CA PRO A 131 -10.30 5.37 -19.10
C PRO A 131 -9.80 5.34 -17.64
N GLU A 132 -8.58 5.81 -17.40
CA GLU A 132 -7.95 5.83 -16.08
C GLU A 132 -8.28 7.09 -15.28
N THR A 133 -8.72 8.15 -15.95
CA THR A 133 -9.01 9.46 -15.38
C THR A 133 -10.50 9.76 -15.38
N GLU A 134 -10.94 10.55 -14.40
CA GLU A 134 -12.28 11.15 -14.33
C GLU A 134 -12.23 12.58 -14.89
N SER A 135 -11.66 12.77 -16.08
CA SER A 135 -11.59 14.03 -16.79
C SER A 135 -12.38 13.95 -18.09
N GLU A 136 -12.89 15.11 -18.54
CA GLU A 136 -13.58 15.23 -19.82
C GLU A 136 -12.64 15.81 -20.88
N ALA A 137 -12.97 15.57 -22.16
CA ALA A 137 -12.20 16.15 -23.25
C ALA A 137 -12.09 17.68 -23.12
N GLY A 138 -10.87 18.19 -23.12
CA GLY A 138 -10.56 19.60 -22.94
C GLY A 138 -10.30 20.03 -21.51
N ASP A 139 -10.38 19.13 -20.52
CA ASP A 139 -9.97 19.42 -19.17
C ASP A 139 -8.43 19.49 -19.05
N PRO A 140 -7.89 20.41 -18.25
CA PRO A 140 -6.46 20.42 -17.95
C PRO A 140 -6.10 19.25 -17.04
N VAL A 141 -5.13 18.44 -17.47
CA VAL A 141 -4.61 17.29 -16.72
C VAL A 141 -3.08 17.34 -16.64
N PRO A 142 -2.45 16.88 -15.57
CA PRO A 142 -1.01 16.74 -15.54
C PRO A 142 -0.55 15.61 -16.47
N VAL A 143 0.66 15.75 -17.04
CA VAL A 143 1.24 14.77 -17.97
C VAL A 143 1.68 13.51 -17.23
N GLY A 144 2.16 13.66 -16.00
CA GLY A 144 2.58 12.59 -15.11
C GLY A 144 1.60 12.35 -13.97
N ASN A 145 1.95 11.44 -13.05
CA ASN A 145 1.18 11.18 -11.84
C ASN A 145 2.08 10.89 -10.64
N ASP A 146 3.20 11.57 -10.53
CA ASP A 146 4.14 11.50 -9.41
C ASP A 146 3.53 11.89 -8.07
N HIS A 147 2.45 12.66 -8.12
CA HIS A 147 1.65 13.04 -6.96
C HIS A 147 0.73 11.94 -6.44
N GLY A 148 0.61 10.81 -7.17
CA GLY A 148 -0.30 9.73 -6.81
C GLY A 148 -1.77 10.16 -6.78
N GLY A 149 -2.21 10.95 -7.77
CA GLY A 149 -3.58 11.44 -7.89
C GLY A 149 -3.98 12.52 -6.86
N LEU A 150 -3.01 13.06 -6.08
CA LEU A 150 -3.26 13.94 -4.95
C LEU A 150 -2.40 15.20 -5.00
N GLN A 151 -3.01 16.37 -5.15
CA GLN A 151 -2.32 17.67 -5.10
C GLN A 151 -3.03 18.63 -4.16
N GLY A 152 -2.28 19.39 -3.37
CA GLY A 152 -2.84 20.39 -2.46
C GLY A 152 -3.82 19.85 -1.41
N GLY A 153 -3.82 18.52 -1.19
CA GLY A 153 -4.72 17.84 -0.26
C GLY A 153 -6.07 17.41 -0.85
N ILE A 154 -6.24 17.54 -2.17
CA ILE A 154 -7.43 17.12 -2.91
C ILE A 154 -7.06 16.15 -4.04
N THR A 155 -8.06 15.42 -4.53
CA THR A 155 -7.92 14.52 -5.68
C THR A 155 -7.80 15.30 -6.98
N THR A 156 -6.98 14.81 -7.93
CA THR A 156 -6.77 15.41 -9.25
C THR A 156 -7.66 14.83 -10.35
N GLY A 157 -8.33 13.71 -10.08
CA GLY A 157 -9.04 12.92 -11.09
C GLY A 157 -8.18 11.82 -11.72
N GLN A 158 -6.87 11.85 -11.49
CA GLN A 158 -5.97 10.78 -11.91
C GLN A 158 -6.02 9.57 -10.94
N PRO A 159 -5.50 8.40 -11.31
CA PRO A 159 -5.37 7.26 -10.42
C PRO A 159 -4.66 7.64 -9.12
N ILE A 160 -5.23 7.22 -7.99
CA ILE A 160 -4.58 7.36 -6.69
C ILE A 160 -3.80 6.08 -6.43
N TRP A 161 -2.49 6.20 -6.27
CA TRP A 161 -1.62 5.07 -6.00
C TRP A 161 -0.68 5.33 -4.84
N GLY A 162 -0.24 4.25 -4.22
CA GLY A 162 0.64 4.30 -3.08
C GLY A 162 0.96 2.94 -2.50
N GLU A 163 1.64 2.95 -1.37
CA GLU A 163 2.05 1.76 -0.66
C GLU A 163 1.78 1.86 0.84
N ALA A 164 1.53 0.72 1.47
CA ALA A 164 1.47 0.61 2.92
C ALA A 164 2.28 -0.59 3.40
N THR A 165 2.99 -0.42 4.54
CA THR A 165 3.87 -1.43 5.12
C THR A 165 3.36 -1.89 6.47
N TRP A 166 3.45 -3.18 6.73
CA TRP A 166 3.17 -3.83 8.00
C TRP A 166 4.43 -4.42 8.60
N HIS A 167 4.63 -4.21 9.90
CA HIS A 167 5.70 -4.91 10.59
C HIS A 167 5.39 -6.41 10.72
N ALA A 168 6.43 -7.20 10.98
CA ALA A 168 6.29 -8.62 11.27
C ALA A 168 5.38 -8.86 12.48
N PRO A 169 4.49 -9.87 12.46
CA PRO A 169 3.76 -10.31 13.64
C PRO A 169 4.72 -10.63 14.79
N THR A 170 4.45 -10.07 15.97
CA THR A 170 5.33 -10.25 17.13
C THR A 170 4.92 -11.41 18.05
N SER A 171 3.74 -11.99 17.82
CA SER A 171 3.25 -13.16 18.56
C SER A 171 3.77 -14.44 17.91
N ILE A 172 5.02 -14.78 18.19
CA ILE A 172 5.72 -15.93 17.60
C ILE A 172 6.09 -16.98 18.67
N PRO A 173 6.22 -18.27 18.29
CA PRO A 173 6.60 -19.34 19.20
C PRO A 173 8.09 -19.35 19.59
N LYS A 174 8.93 -18.52 18.96
CA LYS A 174 10.33 -18.37 19.37
C LYS A 174 10.45 -17.82 20.77
N GLU A 175 11.43 -18.31 21.51
CA GLU A 175 11.81 -17.74 22.81
C GLU A 175 12.24 -16.28 22.69
N GLN A 176 11.65 -15.44 23.50
CA GLN A 176 11.90 -14.01 23.51
C GLN A 176 12.09 -13.51 24.94
N ARG A 177 12.97 -12.53 25.08
CA ARG A 177 13.15 -11.81 26.32
C ARG A 177 12.08 -10.72 26.47
N THR A 178 11.31 -10.77 27.53
CA THR A 178 10.26 -9.79 27.82
C THR A 178 10.26 -9.40 29.31
N ALA A 179 9.35 -8.53 29.70
CA ALA A 179 9.15 -8.14 31.08
C ALA A 179 7.76 -8.55 31.58
N ASP A 180 7.69 -9.08 32.75
CA ASP A 180 6.43 -9.27 33.50
C ASP A 180 6.09 -7.95 34.22
N TRP A 181 4.98 -7.32 33.79
CA TRP A 181 4.53 -6.05 34.37
C TRP A 181 3.96 -6.16 35.77
N GLU A 182 3.51 -7.34 36.18
CA GLU A 182 2.97 -7.55 37.54
C GLU A 182 4.09 -7.72 38.54
N THR A 183 5.12 -8.50 38.23
CA THR A 183 6.25 -8.77 39.12
C THR A 183 7.41 -7.79 38.95
N GLY A 184 7.53 -7.12 37.83
CA GLY A 184 8.67 -6.25 37.44
C GLY A 184 9.92 -7.04 37.10
N GLU A 185 9.80 -8.33 36.82
CA GLU A 185 10.93 -9.23 36.52
C GLU A 185 11.10 -9.40 35.00
N ILE A 186 12.30 -9.76 34.59
CA ILE A 186 12.60 -10.15 33.22
C ILE A 186 12.35 -11.64 33.04
N VAL A 187 11.59 -11.99 32.02
CA VAL A 187 11.35 -13.36 31.55
C VAL A 187 12.22 -13.60 30.34
N GLU A 188 13.17 -14.54 30.43
CA GLU A 188 14.17 -14.77 29.37
C GLU A 188 13.67 -15.69 28.25
N ASP A 189 12.66 -16.52 28.50
CA ASP A 189 12.18 -17.60 27.65
C ASP A 189 10.66 -17.51 27.38
N ALA A 190 10.14 -16.31 27.28
CA ALA A 190 8.73 -16.09 26.97
C ALA A 190 8.43 -16.59 25.55
N GLN A 191 7.37 -17.39 25.41
CA GLN A 191 6.89 -17.90 24.14
C GLN A 191 5.40 -17.65 23.99
N VAL A 192 4.95 -17.37 22.76
CA VAL A 192 3.53 -17.36 22.44
C VAL A 192 3.14 -18.75 21.93
N ILE A 193 2.37 -19.48 22.75
CA ILE A 193 1.88 -20.81 22.37
C ILE A 193 0.56 -20.67 21.61
N GLY A 194 0.50 -21.25 20.44
CA GLY A 194 -0.71 -21.28 19.61
C GLY A 194 -0.43 -21.01 18.14
N ARG A 195 -1.48 -20.66 17.40
CA ARG A 195 -1.37 -20.28 16.01
C ARG A 195 -0.60 -18.94 15.91
N HIS A 196 0.40 -18.91 15.06
CA HIS A 196 1.03 -17.66 14.65
C HIS A 196 0.93 -17.47 13.15
N ASP A 197 0.96 -16.23 12.74
CA ASP A 197 0.96 -15.86 11.33
C ASP A 197 2.38 -15.44 10.95
N PRO A 198 3.00 -16.06 9.94
CA PRO A 198 4.37 -15.72 9.54
C PRO A 198 4.46 -14.35 8.86
N VAL A 199 3.34 -13.83 8.34
CA VAL A 199 3.25 -12.53 7.63
C VAL A 199 1.82 -11.98 7.70
N LEU A 200 1.64 -10.65 7.58
CA LEU A 200 0.31 -9.99 7.59
C LEU A 200 -0.22 -9.63 6.19
N PRO A 201 0.55 -9.05 5.25
CA PRO A 201 0.02 -8.50 4.00
C PRO A 201 -0.90 -9.39 3.16
N PRO A 202 -0.70 -10.72 3.02
CA PRO A 202 -1.60 -11.56 2.25
C PRO A 202 -2.99 -11.79 2.88
N ARG A 203 -3.24 -11.29 4.09
CA ARG A 203 -4.47 -11.48 4.85
C ARG A 203 -5.29 -10.21 4.91
#